data_cd28dd93ddfd3e7e5da1b2cdd2f5d916
#
_entry.id   cd28dd93ddfd3e7e5da1b2cdd2f5d916
#
_cell.length_a   1.000
_cell.length_b   1.000
_cell.length_c   1.000
_cell.angle_alpha   90.00
_cell.angle_beta   90.00
_cell.angle_gamma   90.00
#
_symmetry.space_group_name_H-M   'P 1'
#
loop_
_entity.id
_entity.type
_entity.pdbx_description
1 polymer ?
#
loop_
_entity_poly.entity_id
_entity_poly.type
_entity_poly.pdbx_seq_one_letter_code
_entity_poly.pdbx_strand_id
1 'polypeptide(L)'
;IYLRRKHAESLLNRVDAEPEFENEDFSKNLTELHTTNIDVDKINEQKLAELEGKEFHFTQTTTGAKNYVETLQKSVLAPELLRLKKGALVMAVKNAQNRQYVNGSIGEVIDFETLTDYPIVQFQNGKVVTMIPDTWEMRDGERKRASIMQIPLRLAYAITVHKSQGMTLDAARIDLRKAFAEGMGYVALSRVRSLDRLYLIGINRMALVVSEEAQRIDTRLKNESQKAEKRFVHLLETAKKRDAGEIIEKTPAKTTWAQKLEKMREEFPNAYRPWKLSDDAHLQEAIFENGKIDEGSILKLSKELGRHKGSIEARIKKLFGEDSLQ
;
A
#
# COMPACT_ATOMS: atom_id res chain seq x y z
N ILE A 1 9.30 -5.69 17.92
CA ILE A 1 9.45 -4.97 19.20
C ILE A 1 9.44 -6.00 20.27
N TYR A 2 10.61 -6.30 20.84
CA TYR A 2 10.69 -7.15 22.02
C TYR A 2 10.11 -6.36 23.20
N LEU A 3 9.00 -6.83 23.76
CA LEU A 3 8.57 -6.39 25.08
C LEU A 3 9.67 -6.76 26.07
N ARG A 4 10.60 -5.85 26.32
CA ARG A 4 11.55 -6.03 27.43
C ARG A 4 10.71 -6.11 28.73
N ARG A 5 11.22 -6.82 29.73
CA ARG A 5 10.54 -6.98 31.06
C ARG A 5 9.98 -5.65 31.58
N LYS A 6 10.73 -4.57 31.44
CA LYS A 6 10.31 -3.20 31.80
C LYS A 6 9.05 -2.72 31.04
N HIS A 7 8.90 -3.07 29.75
CA HIS A 7 7.74 -2.69 28.97
C HIS A 7 6.52 -3.58 29.30
N ALA A 8 6.74 -4.83 29.65
CA ALA A 8 5.67 -5.72 30.10
C ALA A 8 5.08 -5.24 31.42
N GLU A 9 5.90 -4.80 32.38
CA GLU A 9 5.45 -4.19 33.64
C GLU A 9 4.65 -2.91 33.39
N SER A 10 5.13 -2.01 32.52
CA SER A 10 4.41 -0.79 32.12
C SER A 10 3.07 -1.10 31.44
N LEU A 11 3.00 -2.18 30.66
CA LEU A 11 1.77 -2.61 30.02
C LEU A 11 0.77 -3.18 31.03
N LEU A 12 1.24 -4.02 31.97
CA LEU A 12 0.40 -4.58 33.01
C LEU A 12 -0.17 -3.50 33.95
N ASN A 13 0.59 -2.43 34.19
CA ASN A 13 0.12 -1.29 34.97
C ASN A 13 -0.99 -0.49 34.26
N ARG A 14 -1.26 -0.78 32.97
CA ARG A 14 -2.38 -0.19 32.21
C ARG A 14 -3.65 -1.04 32.25
N VAL A 15 -3.63 -2.20 32.92
CA VAL A 15 -4.84 -2.98 33.17
C VAL A 15 -5.71 -2.21 34.14
N ASP A 16 -6.98 -2.02 33.78
CA ASP A 16 -7.97 -1.26 34.53
C ASP A 16 -7.61 0.22 34.81
N ALA A 17 -6.52 0.73 34.22
CA ALA A 17 -6.24 2.18 34.27
C ALA A 17 -7.20 2.93 33.33
N GLU A 18 -7.85 3.97 33.80
CA GLU A 18 -8.62 4.82 32.92
C GLU A 18 -7.69 5.76 32.12
N PRO A 19 -7.91 5.90 30.81
CA PRO A 19 -7.16 6.87 30.01
C PRO A 19 -7.43 8.30 30.54
N GLU A 20 -6.36 9.05 30.77
CA GLU A 20 -6.47 10.48 31.06
C GLU A 20 -6.78 11.22 29.76
N PHE A 21 -7.98 11.79 29.67
CA PHE A 21 -8.40 12.61 28.54
C PHE A 21 -8.53 14.07 28.99
N GLU A 22 -8.00 14.97 28.15
CA GLU A 22 -8.19 16.42 28.34
C GLU A 22 -9.64 16.86 28.08
N ASN A 23 -10.44 16.04 27.38
CA ASN A 23 -11.86 16.25 27.06
C ASN A 23 -12.72 15.09 27.55
N GLU A 24 -13.60 15.34 28.54
CA GLU A 24 -14.54 14.36 29.10
C GLU A 24 -15.50 13.75 28.04
N ASP A 25 -15.83 14.47 26.98
CA ASP A 25 -16.77 14.01 25.94
C ASP A 25 -16.24 12.83 25.12
N PHE A 26 -14.92 12.73 24.92
CA PHE A 26 -14.32 11.60 24.21
C PHE A 26 -14.04 10.38 25.10
N SER A 27 -13.98 10.55 26.41
CA SER A 27 -13.77 9.43 27.35
C SER A 27 -14.92 8.45 27.38
N LYS A 28 -16.16 8.93 27.10
CA LYS A 28 -17.38 8.12 27.15
C LYS A 28 -17.53 7.15 25.97
N ASN A 29 -16.85 7.41 24.83
CA ASN A 29 -17.02 6.65 23.58
C ASN A 29 -15.69 6.14 23.00
N LEU A 30 -14.87 5.51 23.83
CA LEU A 30 -13.65 4.84 23.37
C LEU A 30 -13.96 3.63 22.50
N THR A 31 -13.27 3.52 21.36
CA THR A 31 -13.31 2.31 20.54
C THR A 31 -12.68 1.13 21.28
N GLU A 32 -13.43 0.04 21.39
CA GLU A 32 -12.96 -1.21 21.97
C GLU A 32 -12.38 -2.13 20.90
N LEU A 33 -11.18 -2.68 21.16
CA LEU A 33 -10.58 -3.71 20.32
C LEU A 33 -10.80 -5.09 20.93
N HIS A 34 -11.50 -5.95 20.22
CA HIS A 34 -11.80 -7.32 20.63
C HIS A 34 -11.17 -8.34 19.66
N THR A 35 -11.01 -9.57 20.12
CA THR A 35 -10.41 -10.65 19.33
C THR A 35 -11.40 -11.37 18.43
N THR A 36 -12.73 -11.29 18.69
CA THR A 36 -13.77 -12.00 17.96
C THR A 36 -14.82 -11.06 17.37
N ASN A 37 -15.42 -11.43 16.22
CA ASN A 37 -16.50 -10.65 15.60
C ASN A 37 -17.77 -10.66 16.44
N ILE A 38 -18.09 -11.79 17.11
CA ILE A 38 -19.32 -11.96 17.90
C ILE A 38 -19.38 -10.92 19.03
N ASP A 39 -18.27 -10.72 19.73
CA ASP A 39 -18.20 -9.72 20.80
C ASP A 39 -18.39 -8.29 20.22
N VAL A 40 -17.75 -8.01 19.07
CA VAL A 40 -17.84 -6.72 18.38
C VAL A 40 -19.26 -6.40 17.91
N ASP A 41 -19.91 -7.33 17.22
CA ASP A 41 -21.23 -7.10 16.67
C ASP A 41 -22.25 -6.87 17.80
N LYS A 42 -22.18 -7.66 18.86
CA LYS A 42 -23.03 -7.51 20.06
C LYS A 42 -22.86 -6.14 20.72
N ILE A 43 -21.63 -5.68 20.91
CA ILE A 43 -21.34 -4.37 21.53
C ILE A 43 -21.88 -3.24 20.66
N ASN A 44 -21.60 -3.28 19.36
CA ASN A 44 -22.05 -2.24 18.43
C ASN A 44 -23.58 -2.17 18.35
N GLU A 45 -24.28 -3.32 18.30
CA GLU A 45 -25.74 -3.37 18.30
C GLU A 45 -26.34 -2.85 19.60
N GLN A 46 -25.79 -3.29 20.74
CA GLN A 46 -26.24 -2.85 22.05
C GLN A 46 -26.07 -1.33 22.20
N LYS A 47 -24.90 -0.80 21.87
CA LYS A 47 -24.62 0.63 21.94
C LYS A 47 -25.48 1.46 21.01
N LEU A 48 -25.77 0.98 19.79
CA LEU A 48 -26.69 1.65 18.90
C LEU A 48 -28.13 1.63 19.42
N ALA A 49 -28.54 0.53 20.07
CA ALA A 49 -29.88 0.41 20.68
C ALA A 49 -30.07 1.36 21.86
N GLU A 50 -29.02 1.63 22.64
CA GLU A 50 -29.04 2.58 23.77
C GLU A 50 -29.28 4.03 23.33
N LEU A 51 -29.01 4.37 22.06
CA LEU A 51 -29.28 5.70 21.53
C LEU A 51 -30.75 5.92 21.24
N GLU A 52 -31.26 7.09 21.62
CA GLU A 52 -32.61 7.54 21.31
C GLU A 52 -32.70 8.08 19.88
N GLY A 53 -33.94 8.15 19.35
CA GLY A 53 -34.24 8.78 18.07
C GLY A 53 -34.39 7.80 16.90
N LYS A 54 -34.59 8.38 15.70
CA LYS A 54 -34.86 7.65 14.46
C LYS A 54 -33.59 6.91 14.01
N GLU A 55 -33.76 5.66 13.62
CA GLU A 55 -32.70 4.85 13.00
C GLU A 55 -32.76 4.97 11.47
N PHE A 56 -31.62 5.22 10.85
CA PHE A 56 -31.44 5.32 9.41
C PHE A 56 -30.72 4.09 8.90
N HIS A 57 -31.17 3.57 7.76
CA HIS A 57 -30.66 2.35 7.16
C HIS A 57 -30.09 2.62 5.77
N PHE A 58 -28.86 2.18 5.52
CA PHE A 58 -28.17 2.32 4.23
C PHE A 58 -27.75 0.94 3.75
N THR A 59 -28.42 0.47 2.70
CA THR A 59 -28.13 -0.84 2.09
C THR A 59 -27.12 -0.66 0.96
N GLN A 60 -26.10 -1.51 0.93
CA GLN A 60 -25.11 -1.50 -0.16
C GLN A 60 -25.76 -1.86 -1.50
N THR A 61 -25.25 -1.27 -2.57
CA THR A 61 -25.58 -1.66 -3.95
C THR A 61 -24.40 -2.38 -4.57
N THR A 62 -24.66 -3.53 -5.20
CA THR A 62 -23.63 -4.36 -5.82
C THR A 62 -23.81 -4.51 -7.32
N THR A 63 -22.72 -4.59 -8.08
CA THR A 63 -22.74 -4.81 -9.52
C THR A 63 -21.63 -5.80 -9.91
N GLY A 64 -21.91 -6.73 -10.82
CA GLY A 64 -20.95 -7.72 -11.29
C GLY A 64 -21.39 -9.16 -10.99
N ALA A 65 -20.59 -10.14 -11.40
CA ALA A 65 -20.88 -11.54 -11.15
C ALA A 65 -20.72 -11.89 -9.66
N LYS A 66 -21.60 -12.77 -9.15
CA LYS A 66 -21.73 -13.10 -7.73
C LYS A 66 -20.41 -13.46 -7.05
N ASN A 67 -19.59 -14.30 -7.69
CA ASN A 67 -18.28 -14.73 -7.16
C ASN A 67 -17.30 -13.56 -6.95
N TYR A 68 -17.28 -12.58 -7.86
CA TYR A 68 -16.44 -11.39 -7.72
C TYR A 68 -16.98 -10.43 -6.65
N VAL A 69 -18.31 -10.29 -6.56
CA VAL A 69 -18.96 -9.49 -5.51
C VAL A 69 -18.66 -10.08 -4.13
N GLU A 70 -18.83 -11.39 -3.91
CA GLU A 70 -18.52 -12.07 -2.66
C GLU A 70 -17.04 -11.95 -2.27
N THR A 71 -16.14 -11.97 -3.25
CA THR A 71 -14.70 -11.76 -3.01
C THR A 71 -14.42 -10.32 -2.60
N LEU A 72 -15.06 -9.36 -3.26
CA LEU A 72 -14.91 -7.93 -2.93
C LEU A 72 -15.49 -7.62 -1.55
N GLN A 73 -16.64 -8.19 -1.18
CA GLN A 73 -17.29 -8.02 0.13
C GLN A 73 -16.36 -8.40 1.29
N LYS A 74 -15.55 -9.44 1.13
CA LYS A 74 -14.58 -9.86 2.18
C LYS A 74 -13.50 -8.79 2.46
N SER A 75 -13.22 -7.94 1.50
CA SER A 75 -12.21 -6.87 1.61
C SER A 75 -12.81 -5.51 2.00
N VAL A 76 -14.10 -5.31 1.76
CA VAL A 76 -14.81 -4.06 2.11
C VAL A 76 -15.17 -4.09 3.59
N LEU A 77 -14.74 -3.06 4.33
CA LEU A 77 -15.01 -2.93 5.76
C LEU A 77 -16.38 -2.33 6.07
N ALA A 78 -17.02 -1.65 5.10
CA ALA A 78 -18.38 -1.14 5.24
C ALA A 78 -19.37 -2.32 5.29
N PRO A 79 -20.36 -2.31 6.20
CA PRO A 79 -21.35 -3.38 6.31
C PRO A 79 -22.34 -3.37 5.14
N GLU A 80 -22.92 -4.52 4.83
CA GLU A 80 -23.97 -4.63 3.82
C GLU A 80 -25.19 -3.76 4.15
N LEU A 81 -25.58 -3.76 5.42
CA LEU A 81 -26.59 -2.90 6.00
C LEU A 81 -25.95 -2.04 7.09
N LEU A 82 -25.77 -0.76 6.80
CA LEU A 82 -25.29 0.22 7.77
C LEU A 82 -26.50 0.83 8.48
N ARG A 83 -26.55 0.68 9.80
CA ARG A 83 -27.59 1.22 10.67
C ARG A 83 -26.98 2.32 11.52
N LEU A 84 -27.59 3.51 11.53
CA LEU A 84 -27.07 4.68 12.26
C LEU A 84 -28.21 5.44 12.95
N LYS A 85 -27.86 6.04 14.08
CA LYS A 85 -28.68 7.03 14.77
C LYS A 85 -27.85 8.27 15.06
N LYS A 86 -28.48 9.39 15.36
CA LYS A 86 -27.80 10.59 15.88
C LYS A 86 -27.09 10.22 17.18
N GLY A 87 -25.83 10.68 17.34
CA GLY A 87 -24.97 10.30 18.46
C GLY A 87 -24.19 9.01 18.27
N ALA A 88 -24.38 8.29 17.12
CA ALA A 88 -23.65 7.06 16.88
C ALA A 88 -22.15 7.31 16.65
N LEU A 89 -21.32 6.56 17.37
CA LEU A 89 -19.88 6.54 17.16
C LEU A 89 -19.56 5.72 15.90
N VAL A 90 -18.88 6.36 14.95
CA VAL A 90 -18.58 5.78 13.64
C VAL A 90 -17.11 5.90 13.29
N MET A 91 -16.68 5.03 12.38
CA MET A 91 -15.34 5.05 11.79
C MET A 91 -15.44 5.13 10.28
N ALA A 92 -14.65 5.99 9.66
CA ALA A 92 -14.44 5.97 8.22
C ALA A 92 -13.64 4.74 7.80
N VAL A 93 -14.10 4.04 6.74
CA VAL A 93 -13.47 2.82 6.23
C VAL A 93 -12.87 3.00 4.84
N LYS A 94 -12.68 4.26 4.44
CA LYS A 94 -12.02 4.67 3.19
C LYS A 94 -11.36 6.03 3.38
N ASN A 95 -10.37 6.35 2.55
CA ASN A 95 -9.77 7.68 2.54
C ASN A 95 -10.60 8.65 1.71
N ALA A 96 -10.85 9.85 2.23
CA ALA A 96 -11.47 10.93 1.45
C ALA A 96 -10.48 11.46 0.39
N GLN A 97 -10.97 11.75 -0.82
CA GLN A 97 -10.15 12.34 -1.87
C GLN A 97 -9.58 13.71 -1.47
N ASN A 98 -10.35 14.50 -0.74
CA ASN A 98 -9.98 15.83 -0.24
C ASN A 98 -9.26 15.81 1.13
N ARG A 99 -8.87 14.63 1.63
CA ARG A 99 -8.20 14.43 2.92
C ARG A 99 -8.95 14.99 4.14
N GLN A 100 -10.26 15.09 4.08
CA GLN A 100 -11.07 15.52 5.24
C GLN A 100 -11.08 14.45 6.32
N TYR A 101 -11.03 13.18 5.94
CA TYR A 101 -10.86 12.01 6.81
C TYR A 101 -10.01 10.95 6.11
N VAL A 102 -9.50 10.02 6.87
CA VAL A 102 -8.75 8.85 6.38
C VAL A 102 -9.36 7.57 6.94
N ASN A 103 -9.01 6.43 6.34
CA ASN A 103 -9.41 5.12 6.87
C ASN A 103 -8.96 4.98 8.34
N GLY A 104 -9.91 4.67 9.23
CA GLY A 104 -9.71 4.63 10.67
C GLY A 104 -10.04 5.93 11.42
N SER A 105 -10.39 7.01 10.73
CA SER A 105 -10.86 8.25 11.39
C SER A 105 -12.15 7.99 12.16
N ILE A 106 -12.14 8.27 13.45
CA ILE A 106 -13.30 8.16 14.34
C ILE A 106 -14.07 9.48 14.35
N GLY A 107 -15.38 9.40 14.42
CA GLY A 107 -16.28 10.55 14.53
C GLY A 107 -17.63 10.16 15.10
N GLU A 108 -18.47 11.15 15.34
CA GLU A 108 -19.84 11.01 15.83
C GLU A 108 -20.83 11.50 14.78
N VAL A 109 -21.93 10.80 14.59
CA VAL A 109 -23.03 11.26 13.75
C VAL A 109 -23.77 12.36 14.46
N ILE A 110 -23.56 13.61 14.06
CA ILE A 110 -24.17 14.77 14.70
C ILE A 110 -25.57 15.07 14.16
N ASP A 111 -25.85 14.72 12.89
CA ASP A 111 -27.18 14.89 12.27
C ASP A 111 -27.26 14.08 10.96
N PHE A 112 -28.42 14.20 10.27
CA PHE A 112 -28.65 13.67 8.94
C PHE A 112 -29.13 14.80 8.01
N GLU A 113 -28.67 14.78 6.75
CA GLU A 113 -29.08 15.75 5.75
C GLU A 113 -30.57 15.60 5.40
N THR A 114 -31.30 16.70 5.36
CA THR A 114 -32.78 16.67 5.22
C THR A 114 -33.29 16.04 3.92
N LEU A 115 -32.55 16.18 2.81
CA LEU A 115 -32.98 15.75 1.49
C LEU A 115 -32.54 14.32 1.14
N THR A 116 -31.38 13.92 1.61
CA THR A 116 -30.76 12.65 1.21
C THR A 116 -30.69 11.62 2.34
N ASP A 117 -31.03 12.02 3.55
CA ASP A 117 -30.83 11.26 4.79
C ASP A 117 -29.35 10.86 5.03
N TYR A 118 -28.36 11.45 4.32
CA TYR A 118 -26.97 11.10 4.50
C TYR A 118 -26.45 11.59 5.85
N PRO A 119 -25.65 10.77 6.57
CA PRO A 119 -25.14 11.12 7.88
C PRO A 119 -24.12 12.26 7.81
N ILE A 120 -24.26 13.24 8.71
CA ILE A 120 -23.33 14.32 8.94
C ILE A 120 -22.45 13.89 10.12
N VAL A 121 -21.16 13.70 9.89
CA VAL A 121 -20.21 13.20 10.88
C VAL A 121 -19.24 14.29 11.29
N GLN A 122 -19.11 14.51 12.60
CA GLN A 122 -18.05 15.30 13.19
C GLN A 122 -16.89 14.34 13.55
N PHE A 123 -15.78 14.46 12.85
CA PHE A 123 -14.57 13.67 13.11
C PHE A 123 -13.76 14.30 14.26
N GLN A 124 -12.93 13.47 14.92
CA GLN A 124 -12.07 13.89 16.02
C GLN A 124 -11.06 14.99 15.64
N ASN A 125 -10.74 15.14 14.34
CA ASN A 125 -9.92 16.24 13.84
C ASN A 125 -10.68 17.58 13.72
N GLY A 126 -11.91 17.68 14.25
CA GLY A 126 -12.78 18.85 14.23
C GLY A 126 -13.53 19.09 12.92
N LYS A 127 -13.30 18.28 11.88
CA LYS A 127 -13.98 18.44 10.59
C LYS A 127 -15.37 17.83 10.63
N VAL A 128 -16.34 18.56 10.07
CA VAL A 128 -17.72 18.09 9.87
C VAL A 128 -17.92 17.78 8.40
N VAL A 129 -18.38 16.56 8.10
CA VAL A 129 -18.51 16.06 6.73
C VAL A 129 -19.82 15.31 6.54
N THR A 130 -20.58 15.66 5.49
CA THR A 130 -21.69 14.83 5.02
C THR A 130 -21.12 13.61 4.30
N MET A 131 -21.43 12.42 4.81
CA MET A 131 -20.88 11.17 4.29
C MET A 131 -21.76 10.62 3.19
N ILE A 132 -21.30 10.72 1.97
CA ILE A 132 -22.00 10.24 0.77
C ILE A 132 -21.55 8.82 0.40
N PRO A 133 -22.38 8.04 -0.33
CA PRO A 133 -21.98 6.73 -0.85
C PRO A 133 -20.71 6.82 -1.70
N ASP A 134 -19.81 5.86 -1.53
CA ASP A 134 -18.58 5.72 -2.31
C ASP A 134 -18.46 4.28 -2.84
N THR A 135 -17.65 4.07 -3.87
CA THR A 135 -17.59 2.82 -4.62
C THR A 135 -16.26 2.12 -4.43
N TRP A 136 -16.30 0.84 -4.07
CA TRP A 136 -15.17 -0.08 -4.15
C TRP A 136 -15.27 -0.90 -5.44
N GLU A 137 -14.17 -1.06 -6.15
CA GLU A 137 -14.12 -1.77 -7.42
C GLU A 137 -13.09 -2.89 -7.39
N MET A 138 -13.48 -4.03 -7.94
CA MET A 138 -12.56 -5.09 -8.31
C MET A 138 -12.29 -5.01 -9.80
N ARG A 139 -11.03 -4.83 -10.16
CA ARG A 139 -10.57 -4.73 -11.56
C ARG A 139 -9.60 -5.86 -11.90
N ASP A 140 -9.64 -6.28 -13.16
CA ASP A 140 -8.70 -7.21 -13.76
C ASP A 140 -8.13 -6.51 -15.00
N GLY A 141 -6.96 -5.90 -14.83
CA GLY A 141 -6.43 -4.90 -15.76
C GLY A 141 -7.37 -3.69 -15.87
N GLU A 142 -7.79 -3.33 -17.07
CA GLU A 142 -8.74 -2.24 -17.32
C GLU A 142 -10.21 -2.64 -17.11
N ARG A 143 -10.50 -3.94 -17.07
CA ARG A 143 -11.87 -4.44 -16.98
C ARG A 143 -12.38 -4.46 -15.54
N LYS A 144 -13.49 -3.74 -15.29
CA LYS A 144 -14.24 -3.80 -14.01
C LYS A 144 -14.99 -5.13 -13.92
N ARG A 145 -14.74 -5.92 -12.87
CA ARG A 145 -15.36 -7.24 -12.61
C ARG A 145 -16.52 -7.15 -11.66
N ALA A 146 -16.37 -6.34 -10.61
CA ALA A 146 -17.41 -6.10 -9.60
C ALA A 146 -17.26 -4.71 -9.00
N SER A 147 -18.35 -4.19 -8.44
CA SER A 147 -18.32 -3.02 -7.57
C SER A 147 -19.35 -3.12 -6.45
N ILE A 148 -19.03 -2.46 -5.34
CA ILE A 148 -19.87 -2.27 -4.17
C ILE A 148 -19.95 -0.77 -3.91
N MET A 149 -21.16 -0.24 -3.78
CA MET A 149 -21.40 1.15 -3.38
C MET A 149 -22.08 1.16 -2.03
N GLN A 150 -21.52 1.88 -1.07
CA GLN A 150 -22.02 2.04 0.29
C GLN A 150 -21.48 3.34 0.89
N ILE A 151 -22.12 3.87 1.93
CA ILE A 151 -21.53 4.93 2.75
C ILE A 151 -20.27 4.38 3.42
N PRO A 152 -19.10 5.06 3.30
CA PRO A 152 -17.83 4.52 3.79
C PRO A 152 -17.69 4.66 5.32
N LEU A 153 -18.69 4.18 6.06
CA LEU A 153 -18.75 4.18 7.50
C LEU A 153 -19.06 2.79 8.07
N ARG A 154 -18.68 2.60 9.33
CA ARG A 154 -19.15 1.52 10.19
C ARG A 154 -19.28 2.02 11.63
N LEU A 155 -20.06 1.32 12.47
CA LEU A 155 -20.06 1.58 13.91
C LEU A 155 -18.66 1.33 14.50
N ALA A 156 -18.26 2.15 15.45
CA ALA A 156 -16.92 2.19 16.00
C ALA A 156 -16.86 2.04 17.53
N TYR A 157 -17.94 1.61 18.18
CA TYR A 157 -17.88 1.28 19.62
C TYR A 157 -16.96 0.11 19.89
N ALA A 158 -17.00 -0.91 19.01
CA ALA A 158 -16.06 -2.00 19.02
C ALA A 158 -15.62 -2.38 17.60
N ILE A 159 -14.38 -2.87 17.47
CA ILE A 159 -13.80 -3.39 16.23
C ILE A 159 -12.90 -4.58 16.55
N THR A 160 -12.75 -5.54 15.63
CA THR A 160 -11.79 -6.63 15.84
C THR A 160 -10.36 -6.18 15.62
N VAL A 161 -9.43 -6.80 16.35
CA VAL A 161 -7.98 -6.59 16.17
C VAL A 161 -7.56 -6.74 14.70
N HIS A 162 -8.08 -7.75 13.98
CA HIS A 162 -7.76 -7.96 12.58
C HIS A 162 -8.23 -6.80 11.68
N LYS A 163 -9.47 -6.33 11.88
CA LYS A 163 -10.01 -5.21 11.09
C LYS A 163 -9.36 -3.86 11.44
N SER A 164 -8.73 -3.74 12.62
CA SER A 164 -7.96 -2.56 13.01
C SER A 164 -6.56 -2.51 12.42
N GLN A 165 -6.10 -3.56 11.75
CA GLN A 165 -4.77 -3.62 11.16
C GLN A 165 -4.58 -2.50 10.12
N GLY A 166 -3.45 -1.79 10.23
CA GLY A 166 -3.17 -0.63 9.36
C GLY A 166 -3.83 0.69 9.79
N MET A 167 -4.72 0.68 10.80
CA MET A 167 -5.31 1.88 11.37
C MET A 167 -4.46 2.43 12.51
N THR A 168 -4.60 3.72 12.80
CA THR A 168 -4.03 4.36 14.00
C THR A 168 -5.18 4.97 14.77
N LEU A 169 -5.31 4.58 16.03
CA LEU A 169 -6.32 5.09 16.96
C LEU A 169 -5.66 6.09 17.91
N ASP A 170 -6.34 7.19 18.22
CA ASP A 170 -5.83 8.15 19.17
C ASP A 170 -5.88 7.61 20.60
N ALA A 171 -6.89 6.80 20.92
CA ALA A 171 -6.97 6.00 22.14
C ALA A 171 -7.80 4.74 21.91
N ALA A 172 -7.57 3.69 22.69
CA ALA A 172 -8.33 2.45 22.58
C ALA A 172 -8.43 1.70 23.91
N ARG A 173 -9.59 1.06 24.11
CA ARG A 173 -9.81 0.06 25.14
C ARG A 173 -9.62 -1.32 24.50
N ILE A 174 -8.67 -2.14 25.00
CA ILE A 174 -8.23 -3.36 24.33
C ILE A 174 -8.50 -4.58 25.23
N ASP A 175 -9.26 -5.57 24.74
CA ASP A 175 -9.49 -6.85 25.38
C ASP A 175 -8.76 -7.99 24.66
N LEU A 176 -7.68 -8.46 25.27
CA LEU A 176 -6.86 -9.56 24.78
C LEU A 176 -7.00 -10.84 25.62
N ARG A 177 -8.01 -10.94 26.48
CA ARG A 177 -8.23 -12.15 27.31
C ARG A 177 -8.54 -13.38 26.46
N LYS A 178 -9.10 -13.21 25.27
CA LYS A 178 -9.44 -14.27 24.32
C LYS A 178 -8.51 -14.26 23.08
N ALA A 179 -7.28 -13.73 23.18
CA ALA A 179 -6.32 -13.81 22.08
C ALA A 179 -5.97 -15.28 21.79
N PHE A 180 -6.04 -15.66 20.51
CA PHE A 180 -5.91 -17.06 20.08
C PHE A 180 -4.82 -17.29 19.03
N ALA A 181 -4.19 -16.23 18.52
CA ALA A 181 -3.15 -16.32 17.52
C ALA A 181 -1.90 -15.52 17.92
N GLU A 182 -0.73 -16.04 17.54
CA GLU A 182 0.55 -15.36 17.69
C GLU A 182 0.54 -14.00 16.98
N GLY A 183 1.16 -13.00 17.58
CA GLY A 183 1.24 -11.63 17.04
C GLY A 183 -0.02 -10.80 17.21
N MET A 184 -1.16 -11.37 17.61
CA MET A 184 -2.42 -10.64 17.76
C MET A 184 -2.29 -9.50 18.79
N GLY A 185 -1.63 -9.75 19.90
CA GLY A 185 -1.38 -8.71 20.90
C GLY A 185 -0.53 -7.58 20.35
N TYR A 186 0.52 -7.87 19.55
CA TYR A 186 1.32 -6.84 18.89
C TYR A 186 0.47 -5.99 17.95
N VAL A 187 -0.38 -6.61 17.13
CA VAL A 187 -1.28 -5.90 16.22
C VAL A 187 -2.20 -4.96 17.00
N ALA A 188 -2.82 -5.44 18.09
CA ALA A 188 -3.73 -4.63 18.90
C ALA A 188 -3.01 -3.47 19.61
N LEU A 189 -1.94 -3.76 20.32
CA LEU A 189 -1.20 -2.77 21.11
C LEU A 189 -0.52 -1.71 20.25
N SER A 190 -0.15 -2.05 19.00
CA SER A 190 0.42 -1.11 18.05
C SER A 190 -0.61 -0.19 17.37
N ARG A 191 -1.89 -0.30 17.68
CA ARG A 191 -2.94 0.59 17.13
C ARG A 191 -2.93 1.98 17.74
N VAL A 192 -2.53 2.11 19.00
CA VAL A 192 -2.41 3.40 19.68
C VAL A 192 -1.01 3.99 19.54
N ARG A 193 -0.93 5.32 19.55
CA ARG A 193 0.35 6.03 19.35
C ARG A 193 1.25 5.98 20.59
N SER A 194 0.66 5.89 21.78
CA SER A 194 1.38 5.95 23.05
C SER A 194 0.68 5.10 24.12
N LEU A 195 1.41 4.72 25.16
CA LEU A 195 0.89 3.88 26.24
C LEU A 195 -0.12 4.58 27.15
N ASP A 196 -0.02 5.89 27.27
CA ASP A 196 -0.97 6.71 28.04
C ASP A 196 -2.38 6.74 27.44
N ARG A 197 -2.48 6.46 26.14
CA ARG A 197 -3.75 6.35 25.40
C ARG A 197 -4.28 4.91 25.31
N LEU A 198 -3.63 3.96 25.98
CA LEU A 198 -4.00 2.57 26.03
C LEU A 198 -4.74 2.24 27.32
N TYR A 199 -5.96 1.71 27.19
CA TYR A 199 -6.71 1.07 28.27
C TYR A 199 -6.75 -0.44 28.01
N LEU A 200 -6.29 -1.25 28.94
CA LEU A 200 -6.21 -2.70 28.78
C LEU A 200 -7.21 -3.38 29.72
N ILE A 201 -8.29 -3.96 29.15
CA ILE A 201 -9.29 -4.69 29.95
C ILE A 201 -8.69 -5.99 30.51
N GLY A 202 -7.83 -6.63 29.75
CA GLY A 202 -7.10 -7.82 30.17
C GLY A 202 -6.30 -8.43 29.03
N ILE A 203 -5.36 -9.30 29.39
CA ILE A 203 -4.43 -9.92 28.45
C ILE A 203 -4.16 -11.37 28.84
N ASN A 204 -4.13 -12.27 27.85
CA ASN A 204 -3.71 -13.65 28.06
C ASN A 204 -2.26 -13.86 27.56
N ARG A 205 -1.70 -15.02 27.87
CA ARG A 205 -0.33 -15.37 27.48
C ARG A 205 -0.13 -15.41 25.96
N MET A 206 -1.14 -15.86 25.20
CA MET A 206 -1.07 -15.95 23.73
C MET A 206 -0.86 -14.56 23.07
N ALA A 207 -1.45 -13.51 23.62
CA ALA A 207 -1.27 -12.15 23.12
C ALA A 207 0.18 -11.66 23.23
N LEU A 208 1.01 -12.25 24.08
CA LEU A 208 2.43 -11.91 24.24
C LEU A 208 3.36 -12.76 23.37
N VAL A 209 2.82 -13.78 22.69
CA VAL A 209 3.59 -14.64 21.80
C VAL A 209 3.77 -13.99 20.45
N VAL A 210 5.00 -14.00 19.94
CA VAL A 210 5.36 -13.51 18.60
C VAL A 210 5.85 -14.70 17.79
N SER A 211 5.39 -14.81 16.54
CA SER A 211 5.79 -15.87 15.62
C SER A 211 7.32 -15.90 15.42
N GLU A 212 7.93 -17.07 15.54
CA GLU A 212 9.36 -17.26 15.28
C GLU A 212 9.72 -16.90 13.84
N GLU A 213 8.85 -17.20 12.88
CA GLU A 213 9.06 -16.85 11.48
C GLU A 213 9.12 -15.34 11.29
N ALA A 214 8.19 -14.59 11.90
CA ALA A 214 8.20 -13.14 11.89
C ALA A 214 9.49 -12.56 12.50
N GLN A 215 9.99 -13.16 13.59
CA GLN A 215 11.26 -12.76 14.22
C GLN A 215 12.47 -13.02 13.32
N ARG A 216 12.50 -14.16 12.60
CA ARG A 216 13.57 -14.46 11.63
C ARG A 216 13.57 -13.47 10.47
N ILE A 217 12.39 -13.15 9.93
CA ILE A 217 12.23 -12.17 8.86
C ILE A 217 12.67 -10.79 9.35
N ASP A 218 12.21 -10.34 10.51
CA ASP A 218 12.58 -9.05 11.11
C ASP A 218 14.10 -8.92 11.29
N THR A 219 14.74 -9.99 11.81
CA THR A 219 16.20 -10.03 11.98
C THR A 219 16.92 -9.90 10.64
N ARG A 220 16.45 -10.61 9.60
CA ARG A 220 17.01 -10.51 8.25
C ARG A 220 16.86 -9.11 7.68
N LEU A 221 15.65 -8.54 7.78
CA LEU A 221 15.37 -7.18 7.27
C LEU A 221 16.21 -6.12 7.98
N LYS A 222 16.39 -6.22 9.29
CA LYS A 222 17.26 -5.33 10.07
C LYS A 222 18.72 -5.41 9.60
N ASN A 223 19.22 -6.62 9.39
CA ASN A 223 20.59 -6.83 8.90
C ASN A 223 20.78 -6.24 7.50
N GLU A 224 19.81 -6.48 6.60
CA GLU A 224 19.86 -5.90 5.24
C GLU A 224 19.72 -4.37 5.26
N SER A 225 18.87 -3.83 6.13
CA SER A 225 18.73 -2.37 6.33
C SER A 225 20.06 -1.75 6.80
N GLN A 226 20.73 -2.38 7.77
CA GLN A 226 22.05 -1.89 8.24
C GLN A 226 23.14 -1.95 7.15
N LYS A 227 23.12 -3.01 6.33
CA LYS A 227 24.02 -3.10 5.17
C LYS A 227 23.73 -2.01 4.14
N ALA A 228 22.44 -1.78 3.85
CA ALA A 228 21.99 -0.73 2.94
C ALA A 228 22.37 0.67 3.47
N GLU A 229 22.17 0.92 4.76
CA GLU A 229 22.57 2.18 5.40
C GLU A 229 24.06 2.46 5.21
N LYS A 230 24.93 1.48 5.50
CA LYS A 230 26.38 1.59 5.28
C LYS A 230 26.73 1.80 3.80
N ARG A 231 26.04 1.11 2.89
CA ARG A 231 26.27 1.20 1.44
C ARG A 231 25.86 2.56 0.87
N PHE A 232 24.84 3.20 1.43
CA PHE A 232 24.23 4.41 0.89
C PHE A 232 24.47 5.66 1.76
N VAL A 233 25.47 5.63 2.68
CA VAL A 233 25.85 6.78 3.51
C VAL A 233 26.04 8.05 2.67
N HIS A 234 26.68 7.94 1.49
CA HIS A 234 26.89 9.06 0.57
C HIS A 234 25.60 9.73 0.09
N LEU A 235 24.50 8.99 -0.01
CA LEU A 235 23.18 9.55 -0.38
C LEU A 235 22.57 10.37 0.76
N LEU A 236 22.80 9.96 2.02
CA LEU A 236 22.36 10.72 3.19
C LEU A 236 23.08 12.07 3.28
N GLU A 237 24.38 12.10 3.02
CA GLU A 237 25.17 13.34 3.00
C GLU A 237 24.68 14.27 1.87
N THR A 238 24.42 13.70 0.70
CA THR A 238 23.88 14.44 -0.45
C THR A 238 22.48 15.02 -0.16
N ALA A 239 21.61 14.21 0.49
CA ALA A 239 20.29 14.66 0.90
C ALA A 239 20.37 15.81 1.93
N LYS A 240 21.23 15.69 2.95
CA LYS A 240 21.43 16.74 3.95
C LYS A 240 21.93 18.06 3.33
N LYS A 241 22.86 18.00 2.39
CA LYS A 241 23.36 19.18 1.66
C LYS A 241 22.23 19.84 0.85
N ARG A 242 21.41 19.03 0.16
CA ARG A 242 20.26 19.54 -0.58
C ARG A 242 19.24 20.23 0.32
N ASP A 243 18.92 19.62 1.48
CA ASP A 243 17.95 20.14 2.43
C ASP A 243 18.48 21.42 3.14
N ALA A 244 19.80 21.56 3.24
CA ALA A 244 20.48 22.77 3.70
C ALA A 244 20.56 23.88 2.63
N GLY A 245 20.05 23.65 1.41
CA GLY A 245 20.12 24.62 0.31
C GLY A 245 21.49 24.75 -0.34
N GLU A 246 22.43 23.85 -0.05
CA GLU A 246 23.74 23.82 -0.70
C GLU A 246 23.59 23.36 -2.16
N ILE A 247 24.31 24.02 -3.08
CA ILE A 247 24.36 23.61 -4.48
C ILE A 247 25.10 22.27 -4.56
N ILE A 248 24.34 21.20 -4.80
CA ILE A 248 24.91 19.88 -5.06
C ILE A 248 25.38 19.90 -6.51
N GLU A 249 26.69 19.78 -6.75
CA GLU A 249 27.20 19.48 -8.09
C GLU A 249 26.48 18.23 -8.60
N LYS A 250 25.77 18.37 -9.70
CA LYS A 250 25.11 17.22 -10.34
C LYS A 250 26.20 16.21 -10.65
N THR A 251 26.13 15.03 -10.05
CA THR A 251 26.89 13.86 -10.51
C THR A 251 26.72 13.82 -12.03
N PRO A 252 27.80 13.67 -12.83
CA PRO A 252 27.69 13.73 -14.27
C PRO A 252 26.58 12.77 -14.70
N ALA A 253 25.58 13.32 -15.36
CA ALA A 253 24.41 12.56 -15.80
C ALA A 253 24.94 11.34 -16.56
N LYS A 254 24.47 10.13 -16.22
CA LYS A 254 24.72 8.93 -17.04
C LYS A 254 24.52 9.35 -18.48
N THR A 255 25.56 9.24 -19.31
CA THR A 255 25.56 9.62 -20.71
C THR A 255 24.21 9.29 -21.33
N THR A 256 23.50 10.32 -21.79
CA THR A 256 22.16 10.11 -22.40
C THR A 256 22.34 9.17 -23.57
N TRP A 257 21.27 8.44 -23.94
CA TRP A 257 21.31 7.57 -25.12
C TRP A 257 21.84 8.32 -26.35
N ALA A 258 21.47 9.58 -26.51
CA ALA A 258 21.96 10.47 -27.58
C ALA A 258 23.49 10.60 -27.56
N GLN A 259 24.11 10.86 -26.41
CA GLN A 259 25.57 10.98 -26.27
C GLN A 259 26.28 9.64 -26.53
N LYS A 260 25.67 8.51 -26.08
CA LYS A 260 26.21 7.16 -26.38
C LYS A 260 26.14 6.86 -27.87
N LEU A 261 25.06 7.28 -28.52
CA LEU A 261 24.84 7.09 -29.95
C LEU A 261 25.80 7.94 -30.77
N GLU A 262 26.05 9.18 -30.36
CA GLU A 262 27.01 10.09 -31.00
C GLU A 262 28.43 9.50 -30.94
N LYS A 263 28.87 9.06 -29.77
CA LYS A 263 30.17 8.40 -29.59
C LYS A 263 30.30 7.09 -30.39
N MET A 264 29.21 6.33 -30.51
CA MET A 264 29.19 5.10 -31.30
C MET A 264 29.22 5.39 -32.81
N ARG A 265 28.72 6.54 -33.26
CA ARG A 265 28.75 7.01 -34.65
C ARG A 265 30.10 7.60 -35.06
N GLU A 266 30.93 7.97 -34.13
CA GLU A 266 32.34 8.32 -34.42
C GLU A 266 33.13 7.10 -34.94
N GLU A 267 32.86 5.91 -34.37
CA GLU A 267 33.50 4.65 -34.80
C GLU A 267 32.74 3.95 -35.93
N PHE A 268 31.38 3.97 -35.86
CA PHE A 268 30.47 3.36 -36.84
C PHE A 268 29.44 4.39 -37.35
N PRO A 269 29.76 5.14 -38.39
CA PRO A 269 28.95 6.27 -38.87
C PRO A 269 27.46 5.93 -39.17
N ASN A 270 27.18 4.66 -39.51
CA ASN A 270 25.85 4.20 -39.80
C ASN A 270 25.19 3.42 -38.62
N ALA A 271 25.73 3.51 -37.41
CA ALA A 271 25.16 2.87 -36.23
C ALA A 271 23.72 3.38 -35.99
N TYR A 272 22.79 2.43 -35.82
CA TYR A 272 21.36 2.67 -35.63
C TYR A 272 20.65 3.51 -36.71
N ARG A 273 21.24 3.64 -37.90
CA ARG A 273 20.53 4.19 -39.06
C ARG A 273 19.75 3.06 -39.78
N PRO A 274 18.62 3.39 -40.44
CA PRO A 274 17.93 2.42 -41.28
C PRO A 274 18.86 1.80 -42.31
N TRP A 275 18.66 0.53 -42.60
CA TRP A 275 19.37 -0.17 -43.69
C TRP A 275 18.88 0.31 -45.02
N LYS A 276 19.78 0.54 -45.95
CA LYS A 276 19.47 0.93 -47.34
C LYS A 276 19.49 -0.29 -48.24
N LEU A 277 18.78 -0.25 -49.33
CA LEU A 277 18.81 -1.30 -50.33
C LEU A 277 20.23 -1.55 -50.91
N SER A 278 21.05 -0.49 -51.01
CA SER A 278 22.46 -0.60 -51.38
C SER A 278 23.29 -1.38 -50.34
N ASP A 279 23.00 -1.23 -49.06
CA ASP A 279 23.69 -1.98 -47.99
C ASP A 279 23.34 -3.46 -48.08
N ASP A 280 22.05 -3.77 -48.33
CA ASP A 280 21.59 -5.16 -48.51
C ASP A 280 22.15 -5.82 -49.78
N ALA A 281 22.31 -5.06 -50.88
CA ALA A 281 22.95 -5.54 -52.09
C ALA A 281 24.42 -5.91 -51.88
N HIS A 282 25.18 -5.07 -51.12
CA HIS A 282 26.57 -5.40 -50.76
C HIS A 282 26.68 -6.71 -49.91
N LEU A 283 25.73 -6.92 -48.98
CA LEU A 283 25.68 -8.15 -48.18
C LEU A 283 25.38 -9.38 -49.08
N GLN A 284 24.48 -9.16 -50.03
CA GLN A 284 24.09 -10.21 -50.97
C GLN A 284 25.26 -10.61 -51.90
N GLU A 285 26.00 -9.66 -52.44
CA GLU A 285 27.17 -9.87 -53.29
C GLU A 285 28.26 -10.67 -52.55
N ALA A 286 28.55 -10.28 -51.29
CA ALA A 286 29.52 -10.98 -50.45
C ALA A 286 29.14 -12.46 -50.15
N ILE A 287 27.85 -12.79 -50.05
CA ILE A 287 27.36 -14.14 -49.88
C ILE A 287 27.45 -14.92 -51.20
N PHE A 288 27.10 -14.31 -52.34
CA PHE A 288 27.18 -14.97 -53.64
C PHE A 288 28.60 -15.35 -54.01
N GLU A 289 29.60 -14.53 -53.67
CA GLU A 289 31.01 -14.80 -53.97
C GLU A 289 31.61 -15.93 -53.10
N ASN A 290 31.20 -16.04 -51.83
CA ASN A 290 31.87 -16.90 -50.85
C ASN A 290 31.00 -18.07 -50.32
N GLY A 291 29.73 -18.17 -50.66
CA GLY A 291 28.77 -19.18 -50.20
C GLY A 291 28.37 -19.05 -48.73
N LYS A 292 29.36 -18.86 -47.84
CA LYS A 292 29.19 -18.51 -46.40
C LYS A 292 30.16 -17.39 -46.04
N ILE A 293 29.74 -16.53 -45.10
CA ILE A 293 30.54 -15.40 -44.68
C ILE A 293 31.32 -15.76 -43.40
N ASP A 294 32.63 -15.66 -43.47
CA ASP A 294 33.54 -15.82 -42.34
C ASP A 294 33.73 -14.53 -41.54
N GLU A 295 34.34 -14.64 -40.38
CA GLU A 295 34.57 -13.49 -39.46
C GLU A 295 35.43 -12.38 -40.11
N GLY A 296 36.37 -12.71 -40.98
CA GLY A 296 37.19 -11.77 -41.73
C GLY A 296 36.37 -10.89 -42.68
N SER A 297 35.44 -11.53 -43.43
CA SER A 297 34.50 -10.85 -44.33
C SER A 297 33.52 -9.97 -43.59
N ILE A 298 33.06 -10.39 -42.40
CA ILE A 298 32.18 -9.61 -41.55
C ILE A 298 32.92 -8.32 -41.06
N LEU A 299 34.17 -8.43 -40.70
CA LEU A 299 35.00 -7.27 -40.30
C LEU A 299 35.22 -6.30 -41.46
N LYS A 300 35.41 -6.79 -42.68
CA LYS A 300 35.53 -5.99 -43.89
C LYS A 300 34.22 -5.24 -44.15
N LEU A 301 33.09 -5.93 -44.21
CA LEU A 301 31.77 -5.37 -44.37
C LEU A 301 31.38 -4.35 -43.27
N SER A 302 31.82 -4.61 -42.05
CA SER A 302 31.63 -3.69 -40.92
C SER A 302 32.28 -2.33 -41.18
N LYS A 303 33.49 -2.34 -41.71
CA LYS A 303 34.23 -1.11 -42.06
C LYS A 303 33.64 -0.39 -43.25
N GLU A 304 33.29 -1.14 -44.31
CA GLU A 304 32.72 -0.59 -45.56
C GLU A 304 31.34 0.02 -45.34
N LEU A 305 30.49 -0.67 -44.61
CA LEU A 305 29.15 -0.19 -44.31
C LEU A 305 29.07 0.74 -43.09
N GLY A 306 30.18 0.96 -42.37
CA GLY A 306 30.22 1.82 -41.18
C GLY A 306 29.28 1.36 -40.07
N ARG A 307 29.15 0.03 -39.88
CA ARG A 307 28.25 -0.60 -38.90
C ARG A 307 29.00 -1.62 -38.05
N HIS A 308 28.61 -1.73 -36.77
CA HIS A 308 29.21 -2.72 -35.87
C HIS A 308 28.99 -4.16 -36.39
N LYS A 309 30.00 -5.03 -36.23
CA LYS A 309 29.99 -6.43 -36.71
C LYS A 309 28.70 -7.19 -36.34
N GLY A 310 28.24 -7.08 -35.08
CA GLY A 310 27.00 -7.73 -34.65
C GLY A 310 25.74 -7.23 -35.36
N SER A 311 25.75 -6.01 -35.91
CA SER A 311 24.65 -5.47 -36.72
C SER A 311 24.70 -6.09 -38.13
N ILE A 312 25.90 -6.33 -38.67
CA ILE A 312 26.09 -7.03 -39.96
C ILE A 312 25.62 -8.47 -39.84
N GLU A 313 26.08 -9.21 -38.82
CA GLU A 313 25.67 -10.61 -38.57
C GLU A 313 24.15 -10.73 -38.43
N ALA A 314 23.53 -9.86 -37.61
CA ALA A 314 22.07 -9.85 -37.42
C ALA A 314 21.30 -9.55 -38.71
N ARG A 315 21.86 -8.71 -39.60
CA ARG A 315 21.23 -8.40 -40.90
C ARG A 315 21.37 -9.54 -41.88
N ILE A 316 22.52 -10.18 -41.93
CA ILE A 316 22.79 -11.39 -42.76
C ILE A 316 21.83 -12.50 -42.33
N LYS A 317 21.77 -12.82 -41.05
CA LYS A 317 20.83 -13.84 -40.53
C LYS A 317 19.38 -13.55 -40.93
N LYS A 318 18.99 -12.28 -40.85
CA LYS A 318 17.63 -11.84 -41.19
C LYS A 318 17.31 -11.98 -42.67
N LEU A 319 18.26 -11.76 -43.56
CA LEU A 319 18.06 -11.78 -45.02
C LEU A 319 18.25 -13.16 -45.64
N PHE A 320 19.22 -13.94 -45.10
CA PHE A 320 19.70 -15.17 -45.76
C PHE A 320 19.65 -16.41 -44.86
N GLY A 321 19.24 -16.28 -43.61
CA GLY A 321 19.14 -17.38 -42.65
C GLY A 321 20.38 -17.60 -41.80
N GLU A 322 20.26 -18.43 -40.76
CA GLU A 322 21.35 -18.67 -39.79
C GLU A 322 22.54 -19.43 -40.40
N ASP A 323 22.28 -20.26 -41.43
CA ASP A 323 23.30 -21.08 -42.10
C ASP A 323 24.25 -20.29 -43.00
N SER A 324 24.04 -18.97 -43.16
CA SER A 324 24.84 -18.08 -44.03
C SER A 324 26.12 -17.58 -43.37
N LEU A 325 26.32 -17.85 -42.09
CA LEU A 325 27.53 -17.56 -41.32
C LEU A 325 28.33 -18.84 -41.07
N GLN A 326 29.65 -18.67 -41.06
CA GLN A 326 30.59 -19.78 -40.70
C GLN A 326 30.89 -19.78 -39.22
#